data_e04761dbca66ab1f32372fce787c7c6a
#
_entry.id   e04761dbca66ab1f32372fce787c7c6a
#
_cell.length_a   1.000
_cell.length_b   1.000
_cell.length_c   1.000
_cell.angle_alpha   90.00
_cell.angle_beta   90.00
_cell.angle_gamma   90.00
#
_symmetry.space_group_name_H-M   'P 1'
#
loop_
_entity.id
_entity.type
_entity.pdbx_description
1 polymer ?
#
loop_
_entity_poly.entity_id
_entity_poly.type
_entity_poly.pdbx_seq_one_letter_code
_entity_poly.pdbx_strand_id
1 'polypeptide(L)'
;MGGGHHREHGRSGAWQTRWLGGTRRCDRPRVPEDHFSEDVAARYDESSAERFAPEVLDPTVDVLAELAGDGAALELAVGTGRVALPLAARGIPVSGIDLSTAMVARLRTKDDAHRIDVTIGDMATTRVEGSFQLVYLVFNTIGNLFTQDRQVACFANAAAHLEPGGYFVIEVGVPSLRRLPPGEDARVFAHAQGYVGYDRYTDLVAQQAVSHHFVADGSNARELRTPFRYVWPSELDLMAKLAGMSLRDRWADWDRSPFTGESTSHVSVWERTGS
;
A
#
# COMPACT_ATOMS: atom_id res chain seq x y z
N MET A 1 79.12 1.67 15.72
CA MET A 1 79.28 3.11 15.51
C MET A 1 78.14 3.57 14.64
N GLY A 2 77.35 4.54 15.09
CA GLY A 2 76.46 5.34 14.28
C GLY A 2 75.04 4.79 14.07
N GLY A 3 74.19 4.99 15.06
CA GLY A 3 72.75 4.81 14.97
C GLY A 3 72.09 6.00 14.27
N GLY A 4 71.12 5.72 13.42
CA GLY A 4 70.26 6.70 12.84
C GLY A 4 68.81 6.41 13.21
N HIS A 5 68.24 7.26 14.06
CA HIS A 5 66.83 7.24 14.41
C HIS A 5 66.01 7.91 13.27
N HIS A 6 65.13 7.16 12.64
CA HIS A 6 64.04 7.73 11.83
C HIS A 6 62.80 7.90 12.69
N ARG A 7 62.38 9.17 12.87
CA ARG A 7 61.07 9.54 13.45
C ARG A 7 60.03 9.53 12.32
N GLU A 8 59.04 8.69 12.46
CA GLU A 8 57.81 8.76 11.64
C GLU A 8 56.87 9.86 12.23
N HIS A 9 56.59 10.84 11.40
CA HIS A 9 55.58 11.85 11.65
C HIS A 9 54.22 11.31 11.26
N GLY A 10 53.39 10.98 12.25
CA GLY A 10 51.95 10.72 12.06
C GLY A 10 51.23 12.01 11.64
N ARG A 11 50.63 11.98 10.48
CA ARG A 11 49.69 13.00 10.03
C ARG A 11 48.27 12.60 10.49
N SER A 12 47.77 13.28 11.51
CA SER A 12 46.36 13.24 11.90
C SER A 12 45.56 14.03 10.84
N GLY A 13 44.84 13.31 9.99
CA GLY A 13 43.86 13.89 9.07
C GLY A 13 42.61 14.30 9.83
N ALA A 14 42.46 15.60 10.14
CA ALA A 14 41.22 16.13 10.65
C ALA A 14 40.14 16.13 9.56
N TRP A 15 39.07 15.34 9.79
CA TRP A 15 37.86 15.37 8.97
C TRP A 15 37.12 16.68 9.25
N GLN A 16 37.33 17.68 8.43
CA GLN A 16 36.47 18.89 8.42
C GLN A 16 35.17 18.58 7.69
N THR A 17 34.13 18.31 8.44
CA THR A 17 32.75 18.27 7.95
C THR A 17 32.30 19.69 7.60
N ARG A 18 32.35 20.00 6.31
CA ARG A 18 31.80 21.23 5.76
C ARG A 18 30.28 21.07 5.60
N TRP A 19 29.52 21.56 6.58
CA TRP A 19 28.08 21.71 6.48
C TRP A 19 27.78 22.81 5.44
N LEU A 20 27.46 22.41 4.21
CA LEU A 20 26.83 23.30 3.26
C LEU A 20 25.37 23.45 3.67
N GLY A 21 25.01 24.60 4.20
CA GLY A 21 23.64 24.99 4.49
C GLY A 21 22.81 25.05 3.20
N GLY A 22 22.21 23.93 2.81
CA GLY A 22 21.16 23.89 1.81
C GLY A 22 19.86 24.36 2.47
N THR A 23 19.35 25.53 2.08
CA THR A 23 17.98 25.96 2.38
C THR A 23 17.03 24.89 1.88
N ARG A 24 16.42 24.12 2.79
CA ARG A 24 15.31 23.23 2.45
C ARG A 24 14.20 24.13 1.86
N ARG A 25 13.96 23.99 0.57
CA ARG A 25 12.70 24.45 0.01
C ARG A 25 11.60 23.69 0.75
N CYS A 26 10.69 24.44 1.38
CA CYS A 26 9.41 23.91 1.80
C CYS A 26 8.69 23.42 0.54
N ASP A 27 8.81 22.15 0.22
CA ASP A 27 8.00 21.55 -0.82
C ASP A 27 6.54 21.63 -0.35
N ARG A 28 5.75 22.39 -1.09
CA ARG A 28 4.30 22.37 -0.92
C ARG A 28 3.87 20.91 -1.06
N PRO A 29 2.93 20.43 -0.24
CA PRO A 29 2.42 19.06 -0.39
C PRO A 29 1.95 18.91 -1.86
N ARG A 30 2.57 18.00 -2.59
CA ARG A 30 2.11 17.65 -3.94
C ARG A 30 0.70 17.12 -3.80
N VAL A 31 -0.20 17.64 -4.64
CA VAL A 31 -1.53 17.05 -4.80
C VAL A 31 -1.32 15.57 -5.14
N PRO A 32 -2.05 14.63 -4.50
CA PRO A 32 -1.95 13.22 -4.83
C PRO A 32 -2.19 13.03 -6.32
N GLU A 33 -1.29 12.34 -7.02
CA GLU A 33 -1.48 12.01 -8.44
C GLU A 33 -2.47 10.85 -8.54
N ASP A 34 -3.53 11.05 -9.30
CA ASP A 34 -4.41 9.96 -9.73
C ASP A 34 -3.72 9.21 -10.88
N HIS A 35 -3.23 8.01 -10.57
CA HIS A 35 -2.59 7.12 -11.56
C HIS A 35 -3.61 6.28 -12.34
N PHE A 36 -4.91 6.38 -12.02
CA PHE A 36 -5.99 5.62 -12.62
C PHE A 36 -6.81 6.47 -13.60
N SER A 37 -6.21 6.81 -14.75
CA SER A 37 -6.91 7.50 -15.83
C SER A 37 -8.14 6.73 -16.33
N GLU A 38 -9.02 7.38 -17.12
CA GLU A 38 -10.20 6.74 -17.71
C GLU A 38 -9.86 5.46 -18.49
N ASP A 39 -8.75 5.46 -19.25
CA ASP A 39 -8.27 4.30 -19.99
C ASP A 39 -7.86 3.13 -19.09
N VAL A 40 -7.25 3.44 -17.92
CA VAL A 40 -6.88 2.43 -16.93
C VAL A 40 -8.13 1.89 -16.25
N ALA A 41 -9.00 2.77 -15.78
CA ALA A 41 -10.25 2.39 -15.11
C ALA A 41 -11.17 1.52 -16.02
N ALA A 42 -11.27 1.87 -17.31
CA ALA A 42 -12.09 1.12 -18.25
C ALA A 42 -11.65 -0.35 -18.43
N ARG A 43 -10.35 -0.61 -18.29
CA ARG A 43 -9.75 -1.95 -18.48
C ARG A 43 -9.39 -2.65 -17.18
N TYR A 44 -9.58 -1.97 -16.04
CA TYR A 44 -9.10 -2.46 -14.74
C TYR A 44 -9.71 -3.81 -14.38
N ASP A 45 -11.01 -3.96 -14.51
CA ASP A 45 -11.71 -5.20 -14.18
C ASP A 45 -11.29 -6.35 -15.10
N GLU A 46 -11.10 -6.09 -16.39
CA GLU A 46 -10.65 -7.10 -17.38
C GLU A 46 -9.19 -7.50 -17.14
N SER A 47 -8.31 -6.51 -16.93
CA SER A 47 -6.88 -6.76 -16.68
C SER A 47 -6.61 -7.44 -15.33
N SER A 48 -7.58 -7.41 -14.43
CA SER A 48 -7.54 -7.98 -13.10
C SER A 48 -8.53 -9.12 -12.90
N ALA A 49 -9.10 -9.68 -13.98
CA ALA A 49 -10.21 -10.64 -13.94
C ALA A 49 -9.94 -11.85 -13.01
N GLU A 50 -8.70 -12.38 -13.00
CA GLU A 50 -8.30 -13.48 -12.10
C GLU A 50 -8.50 -13.15 -10.62
N ARG A 51 -8.44 -11.86 -10.25
CA ARG A 51 -8.61 -11.38 -8.87
C ARG A 51 -10.08 -11.20 -8.47
N PHE A 52 -10.99 -11.26 -9.43
CA PHE A 52 -12.43 -11.28 -9.22
C PHE A 52 -12.99 -12.71 -9.14
N ALA A 53 -12.14 -13.72 -9.39
CA ALA A 53 -12.55 -15.10 -9.27
C ALA A 53 -12.95 -15.41 -7.82
N PRO A 54 -14.09 -16.10 -7.59
CA PRO A 54 -14.59 -16.40 -6.24
C PRO A 54 -13.54 -17.07 -5.35
N GLU A 55 -12.72 -17.96 -5.91
CA GLU A 55 -11.69 -18.69 -5.18
C GLU A 55 -10.61 -17.77 -4.58
N VAL A 56 -10.40 -16.58 -5.19
CA VAL A 56 -9.44 -15.57 -4.73
C VAL A 56 -10.13 -14.54 -3.83
N LEU A 57 -11.36 -14.16 -4.17
CA LEU A 57 -12.06 -13.05 -3.53
C LEU A 57 -12.84 -13.47 -2.27
N ASP A 58 -13.46 -14.66 -2.28
CA ASP A 58 -14.30 -15.12 -1.18
C ASP A 58 -13.54 -15.21 0.17
N PRO A 59 -12.29 -15.73 0.24
CA PRO A 59 -11.53 -15.72 1.50
C PRO A 59 -11.32 -14.30 2.06
N THR A 60 -11.06 -13.31 1.20
CA THR A 60 -10.94 -11.90 1.59
C THR A 60 -12.25 -11.39 2.18
N VAL A 61 -13.36 -11.62 1.48
CA VAL A 61 -14.69 -11.16 1.90
C VAL A 61 -15.14 -11.83 3.18
N ASP A 62 -14.86 -13.14 3.36
CA ASP A 62 -15.21 -13.90 4.55
C ASP A 62 -14.52 -13.35 5.80
N VAL A 63 -13.20 -13.10 5.71
CA VAL A 63 -12.42 -12.54 6.83
C VAL A 63 -12.89 -11.10 7.16
N LEU A 64 -13.12 -10.26 6.15
CA LEU A 64 -13.59 -8.90 6.37
C LEU A 64 -15.00 -8.86 6.96
N ALA A 65 -15.90 -9.74 6.51
CA ALA A 65 -17.25 -9.86 7.08
C ALA A 65 -17.22 -10.32 8.54
N GLU A 66 -16.36 -11.30 8.88
CA GLU A 66 -16.16 -11.74 10.26
C GLU A 66 -15.67 -10.61 11.16
N LEU A 67 -14.69 -9.80 10.69
CA LEU A 67 -14.13 -8.68 11.45
C LEU A 67 -15.12 -7.51 11.58
N ALA A 68 -15.97 -7.28 10.58
CA ALA A 68 -17.02 -6.28 10.63
C ALA A 68 -18.15 -6.67 11.58
N GLY A 69 -18.46 -7.98 11.71
CA GLY A 69 -19.59 -8.46 12.49
C GLY A 69 -20.88 -7.79 12.06
N ASP A 70 -21.59 -7.19 13.02
CA ASP A 70 -22.82 -6.42 12.79
C ASP A 70 -22.54 -4.93 12.50
N GLY A 71 -21.27 -4.50 12.49
CA GLY A 71 -20.86 -3.11 12.31
C GLY A 71 -20.67 -2.72 10.85
N ALA A 72 -20.46 -1.43 10.62
CA ALA A 72 -20.17 -0.89 9.29
C ALA A 72 -18.68 -1.03 8.92
N ALA A 73 -18.40 -1.08 7.61
CA ALA A 73 -17.06 -1.14 7.04
C ALA A 73 -16.76 0.08 6.15
N LEU A 74 -15.51 0.54 6.18
CA LEU A 74 -14.99 1.59 5.30
C LEU A 74 -13.82 1.04 4.48
N GLU A 75 -13.95 1.05 3.15
CA GLU A 75 -12.85 0.74 2.24
C GLU A 75 -12.10 2.01 1.86
N LEU A 76 -10.79 2.04 2.14
CA LEU A 76 -9.90 3.07 1.65
C LEU A 76 -9.40 2.68 0.25
N ALA A 77 -9.54 3.59 -0.73
CA ALA A 77 -9.29 3.34 -2.16
C ALA A 77 -10.18 2.23 -2.72
N VAL A 78 -11.51 2.43 -2.63
CA VAL A 78 -12.52 1.45 -3.03
C VAL A 78 -12.46 1.05 -4.52
N GLY A 79 -11.88 1.86 -5.38
CA GLY A 79 -11.70 1.60 -6.80
C GLY A 79 -13.01 1.28 -7.53
N THR A 80 -13.00 0.17 -8.25
CA THR A 80 -14.19 -0.33 -8.97
C THR A 80 -15.13 -1.19 -8.10
N GLY A 81 -14.87 -1.24 -6.77
CA GLY A 81 -15.70 -1.97 -5.81
C GLY A 81 -15.47 -3.48 -5.79
N ARG A 82 -14.27 -3.94 -6.13
CA ARG A 82 -13.93 -5.36 -6.18
C ARG A 82 -14.24 -6.10 -4.88
N VAL A 83 -13.91 -5.49 -3.73
CA VAL A 83 -14.17 -6.07 -2.40
C VAL A 83 -15.44 -5.50 -1.78
N ALA A 84 -15.68 -4.19 -1.92
CA ALA A 84 -16.83 -3.52 -1.33
C ALA A 84 -18.18 -4.10 -1.77
N LEU A 85 -18.33 -4.41 -3.08
CA LEU A 85 -19.61 -4.94 -3.60
C LEU A 85 -19.95 -6.32 -3.02
N PRO A 86 -19.08 -7.33 -3.05
CA PRO A 86 -19.39 -8.63 -2.44
C PRO A 86 -19.50 -8.55 -0.90
N LEU A 87 -18.78 -7.65 -0.23
CA LEU A 87 -18.94 -7.43 1.21
C LEU A 87 -20.33 -6.83 1.53
N ALA A 88 -20.77 -5.83 0.75
CA ALA A 88 -22.11 -5.28 0.88
C ALA A 88 -23.21 -6.31 0.55
N ALA A 89 -22.96 -7.24 -0.38
CA ALA A 89 -23.86 -8.34 -0.68
C ALA A 89 -24.03 -9.32 0.50
N ARG A 90 -23.05 -9.40 1.44
CA ARG A 90 -23.14 -10.14 2.71
C ARG A 90 -23.99 -9.42 3.76
N GLY A 91 -24.52 -8.23 3.45
CA GLY A 91 -25.34 -7.43 4.37
C GLY A 91 -24.56 -6.45 5.24
N ILE A 92 -23.24 -6.34 5.06
CA ILE A 92 -22.42 -5.36 5.77
C ILE A 92 -22.65 -3.98 5.15
N PRO A 93 -22.99 -2.93 5.95
CA PRO A 93 -23.01 -1.55 5.46
C PRO A 93 -21.60 -1.11 5.07
N VAL A 94 -21.38 -0.77 3.79
CA VAL A 94 -20.06 -0.41 3.28
C VAL A 94 -20.05 1.03 2.77
N SER A 95 -19.07 1.80 3.24
CA SER A 95 -18.68 3.10 2.67
C SER A 95 -17.30 2.99 2.00
N GLY A 96 -17.01 3.88 1.06
CA GLY A 96 -15.72 3.90 0.36
C GLY A 96 -15.17 5.31 0.18
N ILE A 97 -13.84 5.42 0.16
CA ILE A 97 -13.12 6.62 -0.26
C ILE A 97 -12.27 6.24 -1.47
N ASP A 98 -12.29 7.04 -2.53
CA ASP A 98 -11.37 6.88 -3.66
C ASP A 98 -10.97 8.24 -4.23
N LEU A 99 -9.71 8.37 -4.65
CA LEU A 99 -9.20 9.58 -5.28
C LEU A 99 -9.65 9.70 -6.74
N SER A 100 -9.79 8.53 -7.43
CA SER A 100 -10.07 8.48 -8.86
C SER A 100 -11.56 8.55 -9.16
N THR A 101 -11.97 9.66 -9.76
CA THR A 101 -13.33 9.81 -10.26
C THR A 101 -13.65 8.79 -11.35
N ALA A 102 -12.66 8.38 -12.16
CA ALA A 102 -12.82 7.39 -13.22
C ALA A 102 -13.11 5.99 -12.65
N MET A 103 -12.39 5.59 -11.59
CA MET A 103 -12.63 4.30 -10.90
C MET A 103 -14.02 4.27 -10.28
N VAL A 104 -14.43 5.34 -9.60
CA VAL A 104 -15.76 5.45 -8.99
C VAL A 104 -16.85 5.48 -10.06
N ALA A 105 -16.64 6.17 -11.19
CA ALA A 105 -17.57 6.13 -12.31
C ALA A 105 -17.77 4.68 -12.81
N ARG A 106 -16.69 3.89 -12.92
CA ARG A 106 -16.77 2.48 -13.28
C ARG A 106 -17.53 1.67 -12.23
N LEU A 107 -17.27 1.87 -10.93
CA LEU A 107 -18.03 1.24 -9.86
C LEU A 107 -19.53 1.52 -10.02
N ARG A 108 -19.90 2.77 -10.29
CA ARG A 108 -21.32 3.20 -10.43
C ARG A 108 -22.06 2.55 -11.61
N THR A 109 -21.35 1.93 -12.56
CA THR A 109 -22.00 1.16 -13.65
C THR A 109 -22.41 -0.26 -13.23
N LYS A 110 -22.01 -0.74 -12.05
CA LYS A 110 -22.32 -2.10 -11.57
C LYS A 110 -23.68 -2.13 -10.86
N ASP A 111 -24.39 -3.24 -10.96
CA ASP A 111 -25.79 -3.39 -10.52
C ASP A 111 -26.00 -3.04 -9.03
N ASP A 112 -25.11 -3.48 -8.17
CA ASP A 112 -25.22 -3.28 -6.71
C ASP A 112 -24.48 -2.02 -6.20
N ALA A 113 -24.02 -1.14 -7.08
CA ALA A 113 -23.26 0.06 -6.71
C ALA A 113 -24.01 1.02 -5.77
N HIS A 114 -25.35 1.01 -5.80
CA HIS A 114 -26.19 1.81 -4.94
C HIS A 114 -26.10 1.44 -3.45
N ARG A 115 -25.54 0.26 -3.13
CA ARG A 115 -25.34 -0.23 -1.75
C ARG A 115 -24.11 0.38 -1.09
N ILE A 116 -23.24 1.05 -1.86
CA ILE A 116 -21.98 1.62 -1.36
C ILE A 116 -22.03 3.13 -1.44
N ASP A 117 -21.87 3.80 -0.31
CA ASP A 117 -21.68 5.25 -0.27
C ASP A 117 -20.21 5.58 -0.51
N VAL A 118 -19.91 6.30 -1.61
CA VAL A 118 -18.54 6.62 -2.01
C VAL A 118 -18.29 8.11 -2.02
N THR A 119 -17.25 8.51 -1.27
CA THR A 119 -16.72 9.87 -1.23
C THR A 119 -15.47 9.96 -2.09
N ILE A 120 -15.45 10.93 -3.03
CA ILE A 120 -14.22 11.23 -3.78
C ILE A 120 -13.26 11.97 -2.87
N GLY A 121 -12.06 11.39 -2.69
CA GLY A 121 -11.07 11.98 -1.80
C GLY A 121 -9.85 11.11 -1.58
N ASP A 122 -8.93 11.65 -0.82
CA ASP A 122 -7.65 11.05 -0.51
C ASP A 122 -7.73 10.19 0.75
N MET A 123 -7.41 8.91 0.65
CA MET A 123 -7.45 7.93 1.76
C MET A 123 -6.62 8.34 2.99
N ALA A 124 -5.64 9.23 2.82
CA ALA A 124 -4.82 9.69 3.94
C ALA A 124 -5.44 10.86 4.73
N THR A 125 -6.43 11.59 4.15
CA THR A 125 -6.92 12.84 4.75
C THR A 125 -8.42 13.04 4.70
N THR A 126 -9.13 12.40 3.76
CA THR A 126 -10.57 12.57 3.62
C THR A 126 -11.31 11.91 4.78
N ARG A 127 -12.29 12.65 5.32
CA ARG A 127 -13.19 12.16 6.38
C ARG A 127 -14.56 11.89 5.78
N VAL A 128 -15.15 10.79 6.21
CA VAL A 128 -16.56 10.47 5.97
C VAL A 128 -17.31 10.46 7.31
N GLU A 129 -18.59 10.69 7.26
CA GLU A 129 -19.44 10.65 8.47
C GLU A 129 -19.65 9.20 8.93
N GLY A 130 -19.85 9.02 10.22
CA GLY A 130 -20.07 7.72 10.85
C GLY A 130 -18.85 7.18 11.59
N SER A 131 -19.07 6.05 12.22
CA SER A 131 -18.06 5.23 12.90
C SER A 131 -18.12 3.83 12.33
N PHE A 132 -16.99 3.17 12.26
CA PHE A 132 -16.84 1.89 11.59
C PHE A 132 -16.22 0.85 12.52
N GLN A 133 -16.77 -0.36 12.50
CA GLN A 133 -16.14 -1.52 13.15
C GLN A 133 -14.90 -1.98 12.36
N LEU A 134 -14.93 -1.79 11.03
CA LEU A 134 -13.86 -2.20 10.15
C LEU A 134 -13.46 -1.06 9.21
N VAL A 135 -12.16 -0.74 9.16
CA VAL A 135 -11.55 0.01 8.07
C VAL A 135 -10.56 -0.90 7.36
N TYR A 136 -10.55 -0.94 6.04
CA TYR A 136 -9.61 -1.80 5.33
C TYR A 136 -9.01 -1.16 4.08
N LEU A 137 -7.82 -1.62 3.73
CA LEU A 137 -7.02 -1.19 2.59
C LEU A 137 -6.30 -2.40 2.02
N VAL A 138 -6.74 -2.87 0.87
CA VAL A 138 -6.25 -4.13 0.28
C VAL A 138 -5.39 -3.88 -0.95
N PHE A 139 -4.73 -4.93 -1.41
CA PHE A 139 -4.06 -4.98 -2.69
C PHE A 139 -2.88 -4.01 -2.84
N ASN A 140 -1.95 -4.00 -1.88
CA ASN A 140 -0.75 -3.15 -1.89
C ASN A 140 -1.02 -1.63 -1.95
N THR A 141 -2.26 -1.20 -1.82
CA THR A 141 -2.68 0.19 -2.09
C THR A 141 -2.02 1.21 -1.15
N ILE A 142 -1.57 0.79 0.05
CA ILE A 142 -0.77 1.64 0.94
C ILE A 142 0.48 2.19 0.23
N GLY A 143 1.03 1.45 -0.74
CA GLY A 143 2.19 1.85 -1.53
C GLY A 143 1.94 3.07 -2.44
N ASN A 144 0.68 3.37 -2.79
CA ASN A 144 0.31 4.54 -3.58
C ASN A 144 0.51 5.85 -2.79
N LEU A 145 0.65 5.77 -1.48
CA LEU A 145 1.07 6.89 -0.63
C LEU A 145 2.60 6.97 -0.62
N PHE A 146 3.14 7.81 -1.49
CA PHE A 146 4.53 7.83 -1.92
C PHE A 146 5.52 8.38 -0.89
N THR A 147 5.07 8.79 0.29
CA THR A 147 5.93 9.23 1.40
C THR A 147 5.52 8.56 2.71
N GLN A 148 6.48 8.44 3.64
CA GLN A 148 6.22 7.90 4.97
C GLN A 148 5.15 8.70 5.71
N ASP A 149 5.24 10.04 5.67
CA ASP A 149 4.27 10.92 6.33
C ASP A 149 2.84 10.68 5.82
N ARG A 150 2.70 10.40 4.51
CA ARG A 150 1.40 10.09 3.91
C ARG A 150 0.85 8.75 4.38
N GLN A 151 1.71 7.75 4.51
CA GLN A 151 1.31 6.43 5.05
C GLN A 151 0.94 6.55 6.54
N VAL A 152 1.70 7.30 7.35
CA VAL A 152 1.35 7.64 8.74
C VAL A 152 0.01 8.36 8.82
N ALA A 153 -0.24 9.33 7.94
CA ALA A 153 -1.51 10.05 7.89
C ALA A 153 -2.68 9.11 7.55
N CYS A 154 -2.48 8.12 6.67
CA CYS A 154 -3.49 7.11 6.36
C CYS A 154 -3.86 6.27 7.59
N PHE A 155 -2.88 5.82 8.39
CA PHE A 155 -3.14 5.12 9.64
C PHE A 155 -3.91 5.97 10.64
N ALA A 156 -3.55 7.25 10.79
CA ALA A 156 -4.27 8.20 11.63
C ALA A 156 -5.70 8.45 11.12
N ASN A 157 -5.88 8.47 9.79
CA ASN A 157 -7.18 8.60 9.16
C ASN A 157 -8.05 7.36 9.43
N ALA A 158 -7.51 6.16 9.26
CA ALA A 158 -8.20 4.91 9.55
C ALA A 158 -8.63 4.85 11.03
N ALA A 159 -7.71 5.10 11.96
CA ALA A 159 -7.99 5.09 13.39
C ALA A 159 -9.10 6.07 13.81
N ALA A 160 -9.18 7.22 13.14
CA ALA A 160 -10.20 8.21 13.49
C ALA A 160 -11.60 7.88 12.94
N HIS A 161 -11.71 6.94 12.00
CA HIS A 161 -12.97 6.39 11.53
C HIS A 161 -13.43 5.16 12.35
N LEU A 162 -12.52 4.48 13.01
CA LEU A 162 -12.82 3.27 13.77
C LEU A 162 -13.56 3.58 15.08
N GLU A 163 -14.46 2.70 15.48
CA GLU A 163 -14.96 2.60 16.83
C GLU A 163 -13.86 2.09 17.79
N PRO A 164 -13.95 2.37 19.11
CA PRO A 164 -13.11 1.69 20.09
C PRO A 164 -13.27 0.17 19.98
N GLY A 165 -12.17 -0.58 19.84
CA GLY A 165 -12.18 -2.02 19.58
C GLY A 165 -12.44 -2.41 18.13
N GLY A 166 -12.60 -1.44 17.22
CA GLY A 166 -12.69 -1.69 15.77
C GLY A 166 -11.33 -2.00 15.14
N TYR A 167 -11.34 -2.53 13.92
CA TYR A 167 -10.18 -3.11 13.25
C TYR A 167 -9.76 -2.33 12.01
N PHE A 168 -8.44 -2.11 11.87
CA PHE A 168 -7.83 -1.70 10.62
C PHE A 168 -7.11 -2.88 9.97
N VAL A 169 -7.44 -3.17 8.71
CA VAL A 169 -6.87 -4.30 7.97
C VAL A 169 -6.12 -3.81 6.75
N ILE A 170 -4.89 -4.30 6.55
CA ILE A 170 -4.10 -4.05 5.35
C ILE A 170 -3.62 -5.37 4.75
N GLU A 171 -3.77 -5.51 3.43
CA GLU A 171 -3.09 -6.51 2.62
C GLU A 171 -1.95 -5.85 1.83
N VAL A 172 -0.72 -6.33 2.01
CA VAL A 172 0.45 -5.76 1.33
C VAL A 172 1.58 -6.78 1.17
N GLY A 173 2.37 -6.63 0.10
CA GLY A 173 3.57 -7.44 -0.15
C GLY A 173 4.70 -7.11 0.82
N VAL A 174 5.50 -8.13 1.14
CA VAL A 174 6.78 -7.94 1.84
C VAL A 174 7.84 -7.52 0.83
N PRO A 175 8.64 -6.45 1.10
CA PRO A 175 9.67 -6.01 0.18
C PRO A 175 10.66 -7.11 -0.19
N SER A 176 10.88 -7.33 -1.49
CA SER A 176 11.65 -8.47 -2.01
C SER A 176 13.16 -8.19 -2.13
N LEU A 177 13.70 -7.20 -1.42
CA LEU A 177 15.10 -6.74 -1.55
C LEU A 177 16.13 -7.85 -1.38
N ARG A 178 15.92 -8.78 -0.45
CA ARG A 178 16.86 -9.90 -0.24
C ARG A 178 16.87 -10.93 -1.36
N ARG A 179 15.93 -10.84 -2.32
CA ARG A 179 15.85 -11.71 -3.51
C ARG A 179 16.49 -11.08 -4.73
N LEU A 180 17.03 -9.87 -4.60
CA LEU A 180 17.80 -9.21 -5.64
C LEU A 180 19.22 -9.80 -5.67
N PRO A 181 19.75 -10.19 -6.83
CA PRO A 181 21.16 -10.50 -6.98
C PRO A 181 22.03 -9.28 -6.62
N PRO A 182 23.27 -9.49 -6.17
CA PRO A 182 24.18 -8.39 -5.86
C PRO A 182 24.37 -7.43 -7.05
N GLY A 183 24.11 -6.14 -6.83
CA GLY A 183 24.26 -5.11 -7.87
C GLY A 183 23.02 -4.90 -8.73
N GLU A 184 21.97 -5.70 -8.56
CA GLU A 184 20.70 -5.53 -9.26
C GLU A 184 19.75 -4.64 -8.48
N ASP A 185 18.94 -3.86 -9.21
CA ASP A 185 17.94 -2.95 -8.65
C ASP A 185 16.50 -3.31 -9.08
N ALA A 186 16.34 -4.35 -9.90
CA ALA A 186 15.06 -4.72 -10.46
C ALA A 186 14.76 -6.22 -10.31
N ARG A 187 13.47 -6.54 -10.12
CA ARG A 187 12.98 -7.90 -9.99
C ARG A 187 11.72 -8.12 -10.82
N VAL A 188 11.76 -9.13 -11.68
CA VAL A 188 10.57 -9.62 -12.39
C VAL A 188 9.63 -10.32 -11.38
N PHE A 189 8.40 -9.89 -11.32
CA PHE A 189 7.36 -10.51 -10.48
C PHE A 189 6.35 -11.32 -11.31
N ALA A 190 6.22 -11.02 -12.60
CA ALA A 190 5.34 -11.77 -13.50
C ALA A 190 5.92 -11.82 -14.92
N HIS A 191 5.78 -13.00 -15.54
CA HIS A 191 6.11 -13.22 -16.93
C HIS A 191 5.13 -14.22 -17.52
N ALA A 192 4.33 -13.78 -18.48
CA ALA A 192 3.36 -14.59 -19.21
C ALA A 192 3.40 -14.20 -20.70
N GLN A 193 2.70 -14.97 -21.55
CA GLN A 193 2.61 -14.62 -22.97
C GLN A 193 1.97 -13.24 -23.11
N GLY A 194 2.70 -12.32 -23.74
CA GLY A 194 2.23 -10.95 -23.96
C GLY A 194 2.28 -10.02 -22.75
N TYR A 195 2.85 -10.46 -21.61
CA TYR A 195 2.97 -9.62 -20.42
C TYR A 195 4.28 -9.85 -19.67
N VAL A 196 4.94 -8.75 -19.28
CA VAL A 196 6.08 -8.77 -18.35
C VAL A 196 5.88 -7.69 -17.33
N GLY A 197 5.99 -8.06 -16.05
CA GLY A 197 5.95 -7.14 -14.92
C GLY A 197 7.23 -7.22 -14.08
N TYR A 198 7.83 -6.07 -13.76
CA TYR A 198 8.97 -6.01 -12.84
C TYR A 198 8.92 -4.75 -11.98
N ASP A 199 9.44 -4.85 -10.76
CA ASP A 199 9.65 -3.73 -9.85
C ASP A 199 11.11 -3.29 -9.91
N ARG A 200 11.35 -1.98 -10.06
CA ARG A 200 12.67 -1.37 -9.92
C ARG A 200 12.73 -0.53 -8.66
N TYR A 201 13.66 -0.85 -7.77
CA TYR A 201 13.91 -0.14 -6.52
C TYR A 201 14.81 1.05 -6.78
N THR A 202 14.25 2.27 -6.75
CA THR A 202 14.91 3.50 -7.20
C THR A 202 15.57 4.28 -6.07
N ASP A 203 15.03 4.18 -4.84
CA ASP A 203 15.58 4.85 -3.65
C ASP A 203 15.33 4.00 -2.41
N LEU A 204 16.41 3.41 -1.87
CA LEU A 204 16.30 2.57 -0.67
C LEU A 204 16.13 3.38 0.62
N VAL A 205 16.53 4.66 0.65
CA VAL A 205 16.39 5.53 1.82
C VAL A 205 14.95 6.01 1.96
N ALA A 206 14.37 6.50 0.86
CA ALA A 206 12.97 6.90 0.81
C ALA A 206 12.01 5.71 0.61
N GLN A 207 12.54 4.49 0.44
CA GLN A 207 11.79 3.26 0.16
C GLN A 207 10.91 3.36 -1.09
N GLN A 208 11.44 3.94 -2.16
CA GLN A 208 10.72 4.17 -3.41
C GLN A 208 11.09 3.15 -4.48
N ALA A 209 10.09 2.74 -5.24
CA ALA A 209 10.23 1.85 -6.38
C ALA A 209 9.24 2.23 -7.49
N VAL A 210 9.44 1.67 -8.66
CA VAL A 210 8.52 1.81 -9.80
C VAL A 210 8.18 0.42 -10.31
N SER A 211 6.89 0.11 -10.37
CA SER A 211 6.38 -1.08 -11.02
C SER A 211 6.21 -0.80 -12.51
N HIS A 212 6.83 -1.64 -13.34
CA HIS A 212 6.78 -1.57 -14.79
C HIS A 212 5.96 -2.74 -15.32
N HIS A 213 4.97 -2.43 -16.14
CA HIS A 213 4.11 -3.42 -16.78
C HIS A 213 4.17 -3.24 -18.29
N PHE A 214 4.66 -4.24 -18.99
CA PHE A 214 4.70 -4.28 -20.45
C PHE A 214 3.62 -5.25 -20.93
N VAL A 215 2.67 -4.74 -21.70
CA VAL A 215 1.57 -5.51 -22.28
C VAL A 215 1.73 -5.48 -23.79
N ALA A 216 1.73 -6.66 -24.43
CA ALA A 216 1.75 -6.75 -25.90
C ALA A 216 0.47 -6.18 -26.48
N ASP A 217 0.61 -5.32 -27.48
CA ASP A 217 -0.49 -4.71 -28.25
C ASP A 217 -0.21 -4.87 -29.74
N GLY A 218 -0.60 -6.01 -30.28
CA GLY A 218 -0.26 -6.41 -31.66
C GLY A 218 1.25 -6.54 -31.87
N SER A 219 1.81 -5.70 -32.74
CA SER A 219 3.27 -5.63 -32.99
C SER A 219 4.02 -4.69 -32.02
N ASN A 220 3.30 -3.98 -31.14
CA ASN A 220 3.84 -3.02 -30.21
C ASN A 220 3.76 -3.56 -28.77
N ALA A 221 4.45 -2.91 -27.84
CA ALA A 221 4.28 -3.10 -26.40
C ALA A 221 3.87 -1.77 -25.77
N ARG A 222 2.83 -1.82 -24.92
CA ARG A 222 2.44 -0.69 -24.08
C ARG A 222 3.13 -0.83 -22.73
N GLU A 223 3.80 0.22 -22.30
CA GLU A 223 4.38 0.30 -20.96
C GLU A 223 3.45 1.12 -20.06
N LEU A 224 3.14 0.57 -18.87
CA LEU A 224 2.54 1.28 -17.76
C LEU A 224 3.54 1.31 -16.61
N ARG A 225 3.73 2.49 -16.00
CA ARG A 225 4.62 2.71 -14.86
C ARG A 225 3.82 3.20 -13.68
N THR A 226 3.97 2.52 -12.55
CA THR A 226 3.30 2.90 -11.30
C THR A 226 4.37 3.10 -10.22
N PRO A 227 4.67 4.33 -9.82
CA PRO A 227 5.55 4.57 -8.69
C PRO A 227 4.85 4.15 -7.40
N PHE A 228 5.62 3.57 -6.46
CA PHE A 228 5.11 3.17 -5.16
C PHE A 228 6.18 3.30 -4.08
N ARG A 229 5.74 3.42 -2.83
CA ARG A 229 6.59 3.31 -1.66
C ARG A 229 6.36 1.95 -1.00
N TYR A 230 7.41 1.12 -0.96
CA TYR A 230 7.34 -0.13 -0.21
C TYR A 230 7.49 0.12 1.28
N VAL A 231 6.92 -0.77 2.09
CA VAL A 231 6.88 -0.64 3.55
C VAL A 231 7.12 -1.98 4.22
N TRP A 232 7.83 -1.97 5.34
CA TRP A 232 8.08 -3.18 6.13
C TRP A 232 6.94 -3.44 7.12
N PRO A 233 6.64 -4.71 7.45
CA PRO A 233 5.63 -5.04 8.46
C PRO A 233 5.85 -4.34 9.80
N SER A 234 7.11 -4.24 10.26
CA SER A 234 7.44 -3.55 11.50
C SER A 234 7.25 -2.03 11.45
N GLU A 235 7.36 -1.43 10.26
CA GLU A 235 7.09 -0.01 10.03
C GLU A 235 5.58 0.27 10.09
N LEU A 236 4.75 -0.61 9.52
CA LEU A 236 3.30 -0.55 9.66
C LEU A 236 2.87 -0.65 11.13
N ASP A 237 3.52 -1.52 11.92
CA ASP A 237 3.25 -1.63 13.36
C ASP A 237 3.58 -0.34 14.12
N LEU A 238 4.64 0.37 13.73
CA LEU A 238 4.96 1.69 14.30
C LEU A 238 3.91 2.74 13.92
N MET A 239 3.44 2.75 12.66
CA MET A 239 2.36 3.63 12.20
C MET A 239 1.07 3.36 12.96
N ALA A 240 0.73 2.08 13.19
CA ALA A 240 -0.42 1.69 13.98
C ALA A 240 -0.32 2.19 15.42
N LYS A 241 0.83 2.01 16.08
CA LYS A 241 1.08 2.53 17.44
C LYS A 241 0.94 4.05 17.53
N LEU A 242 1.46 4.79 16.55
CA LEU A 242 1.30 6.24 16.47
C LEU A 242 -0.17 6.66 16.34
N ALA A 243 -0.99 5.83 15.72
CA ALA A 243 -2.42 6.04 15.54
C ALA A 243 -3.29 5.47 16.68
N GLY A 244 -2.69 4.96 17.77
CA GLY A 244 -3.41 4.37 18.90
C GLY A 244 -4.02 3.00 18.61
N MET A 245 -3.36 2.21 17.76
CA MET A 245 -3.77 0.84 17.43
C MET A 245 -2.67 -0.15 17.83
N SER A 246 -3.05 -1.39 18.10
CA SER A 246 -2.13 -2.50 18.40
C SER A 246 -2.34 -3.66 17.45
N LEU A 247 -1.25 -4.33 17.04
CA LEU A 247 -1.34 -5.52 16.22
C LEU A 247 -2.12 -6.61 16.97
N ARG A 248 -3.16 -7.13 16.33
CA ARG A 248 -3.95 -8.25 16.79
C ARG A 248 -3.53 -9.54 16.11
N ASP A 249 -3.56 -9.55 14.77
CA ASP A 249 -3.24 -10.72 13.95
C ASP A 249 -2.38 -10.33 12.74
N ARG A 250 -1.57 -11.30 12.27
CA ARG A 250 -0.86 -11.21 10.99
C ARG A 250 -0.75 -12.59 10.37
N TRP A 251 -1.25 -12.70 9.14
CA TRP A 251 -1.22 -13.92 8.33
C TRP A 251 -0.46 -13.69 7.03
N ALA A 252 0.01 -14.76 6.39
CA ALA A 252 0.68 -14.66 5.08
C ALA A 252 -0.32 -14.37 3.95
N ASP A 253 -1.56 -14.83 4.10
CA ASP A 253 -2.65 -14.67 3.14
C ASP A 253 -4.01 -14.71 3.85
N TRP A 254 -5.09 -14.51 3.11
CA TRP A 254 -6.48 -14.50 3.59
C TRP A 254 -6.99 -15.86 4.10
N ASP A 255 -6.31 -16.97 3.78
CA ASP A 255 -6.55 -18.29 4.36
C ASP A 255 -6.02 -18.44 5.80
N ARG A 256 -5.49 -17.34 6.37
CA ARG A 256 -4.87 -17.28 7.70
C ARG A 256 -3.65 -18.17 7.85
N SER A 257 -2.98 -18.52 6.76
CA SER A 257 -1.71 -19.24 6.81
C SER A 257 -0.66 -18.46 7.63
N PRO A 258 0.24 -19.15 8.37
CA PRO A 258 1.21 -18.50 9.25
C PRO A 258 2.13 -17.52 8.51
N PHE A 259 2.24 -16.29 9.00
CA PHE A 259 3.23 -15.34 8.53
C PHE A 259 4.62 -15.70 9.06
N THR A 260 5.59 -15.86 8.17
CA THR A 260 6.97 -16.25 8.48
C THR A 260 7.97 -15.33 7.79
N GLY A 261 9.26 -15.50 8.08
CA GLY A 261 10.34 -14.80 7.39
C GLY A 261 10.47 -15.11 5.89
N GLU A 262 9.77 -16.10 5.37
CA GLU A 262 9.74 -16.48 3.95
C GLU A 262 8.47 -15.98 3.23
N SER A 263 7.50 -15.45 3.97
CA SER A 263 6.26 -14.93 3.39
C SER A 263 6.54 -13.75 2.46
N THR A 264 5.83 -13.71 1.35
CA THR A 264 5.98 -12.67 0.31
C THR A 264 4.91 -11.59 0.38
N SER A 265 3.86 -11.83 1.15
CA SER A 265 2.74 -10.94 1.43
C SER A 265 2.28 -11.12 2.85
N HIS A 266 1.43 -10.24 3.32
CA HIS A 266 0.74 -10.41 4.57
C HIS A 266 -0.58 -9.66 4.61
N VAL A 267 -1.50 -10.20 5.40
CA VAL A 267 -2.71 -9.54 5.89
C VAL A 267 -2.47 -9.23 7.36
N SER A 268 -2.52 -7.95 7.72
CA SER A 268 -2.33 -7.52 9.11
C SER A 268 -3.59 -6.84 9.61
N VAL A 269 -3.96 -7.18 10.84
CA VAL A 269 -5.12 -6.66 11.56
C VAL A 269 -4.63 -5.93 12.80
N TRP A 270 -4.93 -4.64 12.88
CA TRP A 270 -4.69 -3.85 14.10
C TRP A 270 -6.02 -3.46 14.72
N GLU A 271 -6.09 -3.57 16.03
CA GLU A 271 -7.26 -3.17 16.83
C GLU A 271 -7.05 -1.77 17.39
N ARG A 272 -8.05 -0.90 17.26
CA ARG A 272 -8.05 0.40 17.93
C ARG A 272 -8.20 0.21 19.43
N THR A 273 -7.15 0.57 20.17
CA THR A 273 -7.19 0.53 21.63
C THR A 273 -8.18 1.58 22.15
N GLY A 274 -9.12 1.17 22.98
CA GLY A 274 -10.03 2.12 23.65
C GLY A 274 -9.21 3.02 24.59
N SER A 275 -9.32 4.31 24.41
CA SER A 275 -8.87 5.30 25.40
C SER A 275 -10.03 5.67 26.32
#